data_7c3d8017459a437ed74accdd5fd7ca65
#
_entry.id   7c3d8017459a437ed74accdd5fd7ca65
#
_cell.length_a   1.000
_cell.length_b   1.000
_cell.length_c   1.000
_cell.angle_alpha   90.00
_cell.angle_beta   90.00
_cell.angle_gamma   90.00
#
_symmetry.space_group_name_H-M   'P 1'
#
loop_
_entity.id
_entity.type
_entity.pdbx_description
1 polymer ?
#
loop_
_entity_poly.entity_id
_entity_poly.type
_entity_poly.pdbx_seq_one_letter_code
_entity_poly.pdbx_strand_id
1 'polypeptide(L)'
;VDQALGTGIRAIDSLLTCGKGQRIGIFGGSGVGKSTLLGSMAKHNKADVSVIALIGERNREVRDFIEHELGPEGLAKSVVIVATSDRPAPLRLRACFVALAVSEFFRDQGADVLLIMDSVTRLAMAQREIGLAAGETPAQKGYTPSVFAMLPRIFERAGNFERGSITGLFTVLVEGDDFNEP
;
A
#
# COMPACT_ATOMS: atom_id res chain seq x y z
N VAL A 1 -3.79 19.69 0.67
CA VAL A 1 -4.98 18.82 0.53
C VAL A 1 -6.20 19.66 0.78
N ASP A 2 -6.96 19.94 -0.24
CA ASP A 2 -8.10 20.87 -0.24
C ASP A 2 -9.41 20.23 -0.74
N GLN A 3 -9.33 18.99 -1.23
CA GLN A 3 -10.47 18.22 -1.70
C GLN A 3 -10.55 16.87 -0.98
N ALA A 4 -11.75 16.53 -0.50
CA ALA A 4 -12.01 15.24 0.12
C ALA A 4 -12.07 14.13 -0.93
N LEU A 5 -11.52 12.97 -0.59
CA LEU A 5 -11.70 11.72 -1.33
C LEU A 5 -12.70 10.85 -0.56
N GLY A 6 -13.85 10.57 -1.16
CA GLY A 6 -14.79 9.60 -0.59
C GLY A 6 -14.17 8.19 -0.61
N THR A 7 -14.05 7.57 0.55
CA THR A 7 -13.52 6.21 0.70
C THR A 7 -14.57 5.14 0.52
N GLY A 8 -15.85 5.51 0.62
CA GLY A 8 -16.98 4.60 0.64
C GLY A 8 -17.26 3.96 2.00
N ILE A 9 -16.47 4.29 3.02
CA ILE A 9 -16.66 3.83 4.40
C ILE A 9 -17.25 4.97 5.21
N ARG A 10 -18.52 4.84 5.61
CA ARG A 10 -19.27 5.90 6.31
C ARG A 10 -18.54 6.46 7.54
N ALA A 11 -17.93 5.60 8.34
CA ALA A 11 -17.21 6.03 9.53
C ALA A 11 -15.97 6.87 9.20
N ILE A 12 -15.26 6.53 8.13
CA ILE A 12 -14.10 7.30 7.66
C ILE A 12 -14.57 8.60 7.05
N ASP A 13 -15.50 8.54 6.10
CA ASP A 13 -15.97 9.72 5.35
C ASP A 13 -16.63 10.76 6.25
N SER A 14 -17.21 10.36 7.39
CA SER A 14 -17.88 11.28 8.32
C SER A 14 -16.98 11.78 9.47
N LEU A 15 -16.00 10.99 9.92
CA LEU A 15 -15.23 11.28 11.14
C LEU A 15 -13.74 11.48 10.92
N LEU A 16 -13.18 10.89 9.86
CA LEU A 16 -11.74 10.84 9.60
C LEU A 16 -11.38 11.33 8.19
N THR A 17 -12.14 12.20 7.61
CA THR A 17 -12.06 12.69 6.23
C THR A 17 -10.71 12.49 5.55
N CYS A 18 -10.67 11.67 4.53
CA CYS A 18 -9.49 11.47 3.70
C CYS A 18 -9.43 12.54 2.60
N GLY A 19 -8.29 13.16 2.42
CA GLY A 19 -8.09 14.11 1.34
C GLY A 19 -7.42 13.49 0.12
N LYS A 20 -7.72 14.01 -1.07
CA LYS A 20 -6.99 13.64 -2.29
C LYS A 20 -5.51 13.96 -2.12
N GLY A 21 -4.64 13.01 -2.49
CA GLY A 21 -3.20 13.13 -2.31
C GLY A 21 -2.70 12.94 -0.87
N GLN A 22 -3.56 12.62 0.07
CA GLN A 22 -3.16 12.32 1.44
C GLN A 22 -2.46 10.96 1.53
N ARG A 23 -1.52 10.85 2.46
CA ARG A 23 -0.83 9.61 2.83
C ARG A 23 -1.37 9.15 4.18
N ILE A 24 -1.92 7.94 4.22
CA ILE A 24 -2.60 7.41 5.40
C ILE A 24 -2.00 6.06 5.75
N GLY A 25 -1.56 5.91 7.00
CA GLY A 25 -1.13 4.65 7.56
C GLY A 25 -2.30 3.89 8.16
N ILE A 26 -2.43 2.61 7.82
CA ILE A 26 -3.39 1.68 8.43
C ILE A 26 -2.61 0.67 9.25
N PHE A 27 -2.62 0.86 10.55
CA PHE A 27 -1.89 0.02 11.49
C PHE A 27 -2.81 -1.05 12.06
N GLY A 28 -2.35 -2.30 12.05
CA GLY A 28 -3.13 -3.39 12.62
C GLY A 28 -2.41 -4.74 12.52
N GLY A 29 -2.78 -5.62 13.44
CA GLY A 29 -2.29 -7.00 13.47
C GLY A 29 -2.90 -7.86 12.35
N SER A 30 -2.51 -9.12 12.35
CA SER A 30 -3.12 -10.12 11.47
C SER A 30 -4.54 -10.45 11.94
N GLY A 31 -5.50 -10.56 11.01
CA GLY A 31 -6.86 -11.02 11.31
C GLY A 31 -7.81 -9.97 11.91
N VAL A 32 -7.43 -8.69 11.97
CA VAL A 32 -8.28 -7.61 12.53
C VAL A 32 -9.29 -7.01 11.53
N GLY A 33 -9.48 -7.62 10.36
CA GLY A 33 -10.40 -7.10 9.33
C GLY A 33 -9.77 -6.10 8.35
N LYS A 34 -8.44 -5.97 8.33
CA LYS A 34 -7.72 -5.06 7.43
C LYS A 34 -8.06 -5.33 5.95
N SER A 35 -8.03 -6.58 5.51
CA SER A 35 -8.31 -6.97 4.12
C SER A 35 -9.74 -6.60 3.70
N THR A 36 -10.72 -6.83 4.57
CA THR A 36 -12.12 -6.45 4.34
C THR A 36 -12.27 -4.93 4.23
N LEU A 37 -11.59 -4.17 5.09
CA LEU A 37 -11.56 -2.71 5.02
C LEU A 37 -10.96 -2.23 3.68
N LEU A 38 -9.79 -2.75 3.31
CA LEU A 38 -9.11 -2.38 2.05
C LEU A 38 -9.93 -2.76 0.82
N GLY A 39 -10.51 -3.96 0.79
CA GLY A 39 -11.38 -4.40 -0.29
C GLY A 39 -12.61 -3.51 -0.43
N SER A 40 -13.25 -3.15 0.67
CA SER A 40 -14.39 -2.24 0.68
C SER A 40 -14.01 -0.84 0.18
N MET A 41 -12.88 -0.30 0.62
CA MET A 41 -12.37 0.99 0.13
C MET A 41 -12.03 0.91 -1.37
N ALA A 42 -11.40 -0.17 -1.83
CA ALA A 42 -11.08 -0.36 -3.25
C ALA A 42 -12.33 -0.39 -4.14
N LYS A 43 -13.42 -1.01 -3.67
CA LYS A 43 -14.71 -1.05 -4.38
C LYS A 43 -15.41 0.31 -4.45
N HIS A 44 -15.51 0.98 -3.30
CA HIS A 44 -16.49 2.06 -3.11
C HIS A 44 -15.88 3.46 -3.10
N ASN A 45 -14.55 3.59 -3.18
CA ASN A 45 -13.91 4.90 -3.24
C ASN A 45 -14.29 5.69 -4.50
N LYS A 46 -14.08 7.00 -4.44
CA LYS A 46 -14.41 7.95 -5.51
C LYS A 46 -13.21 8.37 -6.37
N ALA A 47 -12.08 7.67 -6.24
CA ALA A 47 -10.96 7.83 -7.16
C ALA A 47 -11.31 7.27 -8.56
N ASP A 48 -10.62 7.76 -9.58
CA ASP A 48 -10.82 7.31 -10.97
C ASP A 48 -10.31 5.89 -11.17
N VAL A 49 -9.19 5.54 -10.51
CA VAL A 49 -8.58 4.21 -10.56
C VAL A 49 -7.96 3.84 -9.23
N SER A 50 -8.05 2.58 -8.86
CA SER A 50 -7.35 2.01 -7.72
C SER A 50 -6.15 1.19 -8.19
N VAL A 51 -4.97 1.44 -7.62
CA VAL A 51 -3.77 0.62 -7.82
C VAL A 51 -3.48 -0.11 -6.51
N ILE A 52 -3.51 -1.43 -6.56
CA ILE A 52 -3.42 -2.28 -5.36
C ILE A 52 -2.14 -3.11 -5.46
N ALA A 53 -1.20 -2.89 -4.56
CA ALA A 53 0.04 -3.64 -4.44
C ALA A 53 -0.05 -4.60 -3.26
N LEU A 54 -0.13 -5.90 -3.54
CA LEU A 54 -0.10 -6.99 -2.56
C LEU A 54 1.31 -7.57 -2.49
N ILE A 55 2.08 -7.17 -1.48
CA ILE A 55 3.50 -7.46 -1.36
C ILE A 55 3.76 -8.37 -0.17
N GLY A 56 4.29 -9.56 -0.45
CA GLY A 56 4.69 -10.53 0.57
C GLY A 56 3.54 -11.25 1.26
N GLU A 57 2.33 -11.12 0.76
CA GLU A 57 1.18 -11.86 1.25
C GLU A 57 1.20 -13.31 0.73
N ARG A 58 0.51 -14.22 1.41
CA ARG A 58 0.41 -15.62 0.98
C ARG A 58 -0.50 -15.76 -0.23
N ASN A 59 -0.19 -16.70 -1.12
CA ASN A 59 -1.01 -16.99 -2.31
C ASN A 59 -2.51 -17.15 -2.02
N ARG A 60 -2.86 -17.82 -0.91
CA ARG A 60 -4.24 -18.00 -0.49
C ARG A 60 -4.91 -16.68 -0.11
N GLU A 61 -4.22 -15.84 0.64
CA GLU A 61 -4.72 -14.53 1.08
C GLU A 61 -4.93 -13.58 -0.10
N VAL A 62 -4.01 -13.61 -1.07
CA VAL A 62 -4.13 -12.83 -2.31
C VAL A 62 -5.35 -13.27 -3.12
N ARG A 63 -5.56 -14.59 -3.27
CA ARG A 63 -6.72 -15.11 -3.99
C ARG A 63 -8.01 -14.72 -3.30
N ASP A 64 -8.09 -14.92 -1.99
CA ASP A 64 -9.27 -14.56 -1.19
C ASP A 64 -9.59 -13.07 -1.30
N PHE A 65 -8.58 -12.20 -1.21
CA PHE A 65 -8.74 -10.77 -1.41
C PHE A 65 -9.32 -10.43 -2.79
N ILE A 66 -8.76 -10.99 -3.86
CA ILE A 66 -9.20 -10.69 -5.23
C ILE A 66 -10.61 -11.22 -5.50
N GLU A 67 -10.91 -12.45 -5.08
CA GLU A 67 -12.17 -13.13 -5.38
C GLU A 67 -13.33 -12.63 -4.50
N HIS A 68 -13.10 -12.42 -3.21
CA HIS A 68 -14.16 -12.13 -2.24
C HIS A 68 -14.18 -10.66 -1.78
N GLU A 69 -13.02 -10.11 -1.40
CA GLU A 69 -12.98 -8.75 -0.87
C GLU A 69 -13.08 -7.71 -1.98
N LEU A 70 -12.29 -7.85 -3.05
CA LEU A 70 -12.31 -6.94 -4.20
C LEU A 70 -13.47 -7.26 -5.15
N GLY A 71 -13.61 -8.52 -5.52
CA GLY A 71 -14.64 -9.01 -6.44
C GLY A 71 -14.59 -8.41 -7.84
N PRO A 72 -15.51 -8.82 -8.74
CA PRO A 72 -15.54 -8.33 -10.12
C PRO A 72 -15.73 -6.81 -10.24
N GLU A 73 -16.55 -6.23 -9.37
CA GLU A 73 -16.85 -4.79 -9.38
C GLU A 73 -15.61 -3.96 -9.02
N GLY A 74 -14.91 -4.34 -7.93
CA GLY A 74 -13.68 -3.65 -7.53
C GLY A 74 -12.56 -3.87 -8.53
N LEU A 75 -12.45 -5.07 -9.11
CA LEU A 75 -11.43 -5.41 -10.10
C LEU A 75 -11.60 -4.60 -11.40
N ALA A 76 -12.84 -4.30 -11.82
CA ALA A 76 -13.12 -3.56 -13.05
C ALA A 76 -12.50 -2.14 -13.08
N LYS A 77 -12.24 -1.53 -11.92
CA LYS A 77 -11.62 -0.21 -11.79
C LYS A 77 -10.24 -0.24 -11.11
N SER A 78 -9.64 -1.41 -11.01
CA SER A 78 -8.38 -1.59 -10.29
C SER A 78 -7.30 -2.19 -11.17
N VAL A 79 -6.05 -1.82 -10.88
CA VAL A 79 -4.85 -2.54 -11.32
C VAL A 79 -4.26 -3.22 -10.11
N VAL A 80 -4.13 -4.55 -10.15
CA VAL A 80 -3.61 -5.33 -9.03
C VAL A 80 -2.21 -5.85 -9.36
N ILE A 81 -1.23 -5.46 -8.57
CA ILE A 81 0.16 -5.91 -8.66
C ILE A 81 0.44 -6.86 -7.49
N VAL A 82 0.88 -8.06 -7.79
CA VAL A 82 1.08 -9.12 -6.80
C VAL A 82 2.52 -9.63 -6.81
N ALA A 83 3.13 -9.67 -5.63
CA ALA A 83 4.37 -10.40 -5.39
C ALA A 83 4.25 -11.12 -4.05
N THR A 84 3.92 -12.40 -4.09
CA THR A 84 3.65 -13.24 -2.93
C THR A 84 4.91 -13.56 -2.10
N SER A 85 4.72 -14.07 -0.90
CA SER A 85 5.79 -14.33 0.08
C SER A 85 6.82 -15.37 -0.40
N ASP A 86 6.46 -16.25 -1.35
CA ASP A 86 7.32 -17.23 -1.98
C ASP A 86 8.25 -16.65 -3.07
N ARG A 87 8.04 -15.38 -3.46
CA ARG A 87 8.88 -14.72 -4.44
C ARG A 87 10.17 -14.18 -3.82
N PRO A 88 11.30 -14.18 -4.54
CA PRO A 88 12.54 -13.57 -4.08
C PRO A 88 12.37 -12.10 -3.66
N ALA A 89 13.14 -11.66 -2.68
CA ALA A 89 13.06 -10.29 -2.16
C ALA A 89 13.17 -9.19 -3.23
N PRO A 90 14.06 -9.29 -4.26
CA PRO A 90 14.11 -8.30 -5.33
C PRO A 90 12.81 -8.19 -6.15
N LEU A 91 12.07 -9.27 -6.35
CA LEU A 91 10.78 -9.23 -7.04
C LEU A 91 9.69 -8.59 -6.17
N ARG A 92 9.68 -8.90 -4.86
CA ARG A 92 8.77 -8.25 -3.90
C ARG A 92 9.02 -6.74 -3.85
N LEU A 93 10.28 -6.33 -3.83
CA LEU A 93 10.65 -4.92 -3.89
C LEU A 93 10.24 -4.27 -5.22
N ARG A 94 10.49 -4.91 -6.34
CA ARG A 94 10.14 -4.41 -7.67
C ARG A 94 8.63 -4.20 -7.84
N ALA A 95 7.80 -5.05 -7.26
CA ALA A 95 6.34 -4.92 -7.30
C ALA A 95 5.86 -3.57 -6.74
N CYS A 96 6.49 -3.09 -5.67
CA CYS A 96 6.22 -1.76 -5.13
C CYS A 96 6.49 -0.66 -6.17
N PHE A 97 7.66 -0.68 -6.81
CA PHE A 97 8.02 0.33 -7.81
C PHE A 97 7.16 0.25 -9.06
N VAL A 98 6.71 -0.93 -9.47
CA VAL A 98 5.74 -1.10 -10.56
C VAL A 98 4.41 -0.46 -10.18
N ALA A 99 3.91 -0.69 -8.96
CA ALA A 99 2.67 -0.07 -8.49
C ALA A 99 2.76 1.47 -8.47
N LEU A 100 3.87 2.01 -8.02
CA LEU A 100 4.12 3.45 -8.05
C LEU A 100 4.17 4.00 -9.48
N ALA A 101 4.89 3.33 -10.39
CA ALA A 101 4.98 3.75 -11.79
C ALA A 101 3.60 3.71 -12.50
N VAL A 102 2.78 2.69 -12.23
CA VAL A 102 1.41 2.61 -12.75
C VAL A 102 0.54 3.73 -12.17
N SER A 103 0.66 4.02 -10.87
CA SER A 103 -0.06 5.12 -10.24
C SER A 103 0.32 6.48 -10.85
N GLU A 104 1.61 6.71 -11.07
CA GLU A 104 2.12 7.92 -11.71
C GLU A 104 1.65 8.06 -13.16
N PHE A 105 1.61 6.96 -13.90
CA PHE A 105 1.09 6.96 -15.27
C PHE A 105 -0.36 7.48 -15.35
N PHE A 106 -1.25 7.02 -14.48
CA PHE A 106 -2.62 7.51 -14.43
C PHE A 106 -2.71 8.94 -13.91
N ARG A 107 -1.95 9.27 -12.86
CA ARG A 107 -1.87 10.64 -12.34
C ARG A 107 -1.45 11.64 -13.42
N ASP A 108 -0.47 11.33 -14.23
CA ASP A 108 0.06 12.22 -15.28
C ASP A 108 -0.97 12.48 -16.40
N GLN A 109 -1.98 11.60 -16.50
CA GLN A 109 -3.15 11.81 -17.35
C GLN A 109 -4.25 12.63 -16.66
N GLY A 110 -4.03 13.08 -15.44
CA GLY A 110 -4.97 13.89 -14.67
C GLY A 110 -5.93 13.10 -13.79
N ALA A 111 -5.72 11.79 -13.64
CA ALA A 111 -6.58 10.97 -12.81
C ALA A 111 -6.29 11.15 -11.30
N ASP A 112 -7.34 11.00 -10.50
CA ASP A 112 -7.23 10.79 -9.06
C ASP A 112 -7.03 9.29 -8.80
N VAL A 113 -5.87 8.92 -8.30
CA VAL A 113 -5.48 7.53 -8.05
C VAL A 113 -5.57 7.20 -6.57
N LEU A 114 -6.19 6.07 -6.23
CA LEU A 114 -6.07 5.46 -4.91
C LEU A 114 -5.00 4.37 -4.96
N LEU A 115 -3.86 4.59 -4.31
CA LEU A 115 -2.81 3.59 -4.15
C LEU A 115 -2.99 2.87 -2.81
N ILE A 116 -3.19 1.56 -2.86
CA ILE A 116 -3.20 0.68 -1.68
C ILE A 116 -1.93 -0.17 -1.70
N MET A 117 -1.14 -0.10 -0.64
CA MET A 117 0.08 -0.90 -0.50
C MET A 117 -0.02 -1.80 0.73
N ASP A 118 -0.23 -3.06 0.51
CA ASP A 118 -0.35 -4.08 1.55
C ASP A 118 0.74 -5.16 1.41
N SER A 119 1.79 -5.13 2.22
CA SER A 119 2.06 -4.22 3.31
C SER A 119 3.45 -3.59 3.21
N VAL A 120 3.58 -2.40 3.78
CA VAL A 120 4.89 -1.73 3.92
C VAL A 120 5.84 -2.55 4.79
N THR A 121 5.34 -3.23 5.81
CA THR A 121 6.15 -4.12 6.65
C THR A 121 6.81 -5.23 5.83
N ARG A 122 6.07 -5.88 4.93
CA ARG A 122 6.60 -6.93 4.04
C ARG A 122 7.60 -6.37 3.04
N LEU A 123 7.38 -5.15 2.57
CA LEU A 123 8.31 -4.43 1.70
C LEU A 123 9.62 -4.12 2.44
N ALA A 124 9.53 -3.61 3.68
CA ALA A 124 10.69 -3.34 4.53
C ALA A 124 11.50 -4.62 4.82
N MET A 125 10.81 -5.74 5.08
CA MET A 125 11.45 -7.06 5.24
C MET A 125 12.17 -7.51 3.97
N ALA A 126 11.61 -7.28 2.78
CA ALA A 126 12.26 -7.60 1.51
C ALA A 126 13.53 -6.76 1.31
N GLN A 127 13.48 -5.45 1.59
CA GLN A 127 14.66 -4.60 1.50
C GLN A 127 15.71 -4.98 2.54
N ARG A 128 15.32 -5.34 3.76
CA ARG A 128 16.24 -5.86 4.78
C ARG A 128 16.99 -7.10 4.29
N GLU A 129 16.27 -8.04 3.70
CA GLU A 129 16.84 -9.28 3.15
C GLU A 129 17.90 -8.97 2.08
N ILE A 130 17.62 -8.00 1.18
CA ILE A 130 18.55 -7.52 0.17
C ILE A 130 19.76 -6.84 0.80
N GLY A 131 19.55 -5.93 1.75
CA GLY A 131 20.61 -5.20 2.44
C GLY A 131 21.57 -6.13 3.19
N LEU A 132 21.04 -7.10 3.94
CA LEU A 132 21.85 -8.11 4.63
C LEU A 132 22.67 -8.95 3.62
N ALA A 133 22.08 -9.37 2.51
CA ALA A 133 22.80 -10.10 1.44
C ALA A 133 23.90 -9.24 0.79
N ALA A 134 23.71 -7.92 0.75
CA ALA A 134 24.70 -6.96 0.25
C ALA A 134 25.78 -6.58 1.29
N GLY A 135 25.70 -7.12 2.51
CA GLY A 135 26.69 -6.87 3.58
C GLY A 135 26.39 -5.65 4.46
N GLU A 136 25.19 -5.09 4.41
CA GLU A 136 24.79 -4.03 5.34
C GLU A 136 24.72 -4.56 6.78
N THR A 137 25.17 -3.75 7.74
CA THR A 137 25.05 -4.06 9.17
C THR A 137 23.63 -3.77 9.64
N PRO A 138 22.98 -4.71 10.36
CA PRO A 138 21.67 -4.44 10.97
C PRO A 138 21.72 -3.26 11.93
N ALA A 139 20.70 -2.39 11.83
CA ALA A 139 20.51 -1.26 12.72
C ALA A 139 19.33 -1.52 13.68
N GLN A 140 18.41 -0.57 13.84
CA GLN A 140 17.28 -0.67 14.77
C GLN A 140 16.39 -1.88 14.46
N LYS A 141 16.11 -2.72 15.46
CA LYS A 141 15.30 -3.94 15.38
C LYS A 141 15.67 -4.87 14.20
N GLY A 142 16.93 -4.87 13.80
CA GLY A 142 17.45 -5.72 12.74
C GLY A 142 17.19 -5.23 11.32
N TYR A 143 16.56 -4.09 11.13
CA TYR A 143 16.43 -3.46 9.82
C TYR A 143 17.75 -2.81 9.39
N THR A 144 18.04 -2.85 8.10
CA THR A 144 19.26 -2.27 7.53
C THR A 144 19.08 -0.78 7.21
N PRO A 145 20.16 0.01 7.16
CA PRO A 145 20.08 1.44 6.83
C PRO A 145 19.35 1.73 5.52
N SER A 146 19.51 0.86 4.52
CA SER A 146 18.82 1.00 3.23
C SER A 146 17.29 0.97 3.33
N VAL A 147 16.72 0.27 4.31
CA VAL A 147 15.26 0.26 4.57
C VAL A 147 14.81 1.67 4.94
N PHE A 148 15.46 2.29 5.91
CA PHE A 148 15.10 3.63 6.38
C PHE A 148 15.32 4.72 5.31
N ALA A 149 16.31 4.54 4.45
CA ALA A 149 16.54 5.45 3.33
C ALA A 149 15.50 5.29 2.20
N MET A 150 14.96 4.08 2.03
CA MET A 150 14.01 3.77 0.94
C MET A 150 12.58 4.22 1.26
N LEU A 151 12.08 3.94 2.47
CA LEU A 151 10.67 4.15 2.81
C LEU A 151 10.18 5.59 2.60
N PRO A 152 10.88 6.65 3.05
CA PRO A 152 10.47 8.03 2.79
C PRO A 152 10.33 8.33 1.30
N ARG A 153 11.25 7.85 0.46
CA ARG A 153 11.23 8.05 -1.00
C ARG A 153 10.00 7.41 -1.64
N ILE A 154 9.54 6.28 -1.12
CA ILE A 154 8.32 5.61 -1.58
C ILE A 154 7.10 6.45 -1.21
N PHE A 155 7.02 6.90 0.04
CA PHE A 155 5.87 7.67 0.52
C PHE A 155 5.75 9.04 -0.17
N GLU A 156 6.87 9.69 -0.48
CA GLU A 156 6.88 10.98 -1.17
C GLU A 156 6.32 10.93 -2.60
N ARG A 157 6.26 9.75 -3.20
CA ARG A 157 5.67 9.57 -4.55
C ARG A 157 4.14 9.64 -4.55
N ALA A 158 3.48 9.54 -3.40
CA ALA A 158 2.07 9.86 -3.25
C ALA A 158 1.90 11.34 -2.88
N GLY A 159 0.83 11.97 -3.36
CA GLY A 159 0.55 13.38 -3.10
C GLY A 159 -0.34 14.02 -4.16
N ASN A 160 -0.54 15.34 -4.02
CA ASN A 160 -1.15 16.18 -5.05
C ASN A 160 -0.06 16.70 -5.99
N PHE A 161 -0.38 16.75 -7.27
CA PHE A 161 0.50 17.21 -8.32
C PHE A 161 -0.19 18.29 -9.16
N GLU A 162 0.48 18.87 -10.13
CA GLU A 162 -0.12 19.85 -11.05
C GLU A 162 -1.30 19.25 -11.83
N ARG A 163 -1.20 17.95 -12.14
CA ARG A 163 -2.28 17.16 -12.73
C ARG A 163 -2.48 15.90 -11.90
N GLY A 164 -3.72 15.62 -11.55
CA GLY A 164 -4.10 14.42 -10.82
C GLY A 164 -3.54 14.33 -9.40
N SER A 165 -3.86 13.24 -8.75
CA SER A 165 -3.41 12.96 -7.38
C SER A 165 -3.15 11.47 -7.17
N ILE A 166 -2.29 11.15 -6.20
CA ILE A 166 -2.12 9.80 -5.67
C ILE A 166 -2.40 9.84 -4.18
N THR A 167 -3.55 9.33 -3.77
CA THR A 167 -3.88 9.12 -2.36
C THR A 167 -3.34 7.76 -1.94
N GLY A 168 -2.43 7.73 -0.97
CA GLY A 168 -1.76 6.52 -0.54
C GLY A 168 -2.33 5.94 0.74
N LEU A 169 -2.78 4.68 0.71
CA LEU A 169 -3.11 3.87 1.88
C LEU A 169 -2.00 2.85 2.09
N PHE A 170 -1.23 3.02 3.15
CA PHE A 170 -0.09 2.19 3.48
C PHE A 170 -0.39 1.36 4.72
N THR A 171 -0.40 0.03 4.56
CA THR A 171 -0.66 -0.84 5.71
C THR A 171 0.64 -1.23 6.40
N VAL A 172 0.58 -1.23 7.72
CA VAL A 172 1.68 -1.63 8.60
C VAL A 172 1.17 -2.74 9.51
N LEU A 173 1.90 -3.84 9.56
CA LEU A 173 1.63 -4.94 10.47
C LEU A 173 2.20 -4.60 11.84
N VAL A 174 1.31 -4.55 12.84
CA VAL A 174 1.69 -4.33 14.24
C VAL A 174 1.43 -5.65 14.98
N GLU A 175 2.49 -6.26 15.49
CA GLU A 175 2.39 -7.49 16.26
C GLU A 175 2.16 -7.19 17.74
N GLY A 176 1.12 -7.79 18.34
CA GLY A 176 0.84 -7.67 19.76
C GLY A 176 0.62 -6.25 20.27
N ASP A 177 0.06 -5.36 19.43
CA ASP A 177 -0.18 -3.94 19.73
C ASP A 177 1.11 -3.15 20.08
N ASP A 178 2.28 -3.63 19.66
CA ASP A 178 3.55 -2.93 19.84
C ASP A 178 3.74 -1.85 18.75
N PHE A 179 3.33 -0.62 19.07
CA PHE A 179 3.55 0.55 18.22
C PHE A 179 4.98 1.11 18.26
N ASN A 180 5.92 0.45 18.97
CA ASN A 180 7.33 0.86 19.01
C ASN A 180 8.18 0.20 17.90
N GLU A 181 7.56 -0.43 16.93
CA GLU A 181 8.23 -0.86 15.70
C GLU A 181 8.76 0.37 14.94
N PRO A 182 9.99 0.28 14.37
CA PRO A 182 10.65 1.41 13.71
C PRO A 182 9.96 1.84 12.41
#